data_dba82f054341b79f974b51e0770ea569
#
_entry.id   dba82f054341b79f974b51e0770ea569
#
_cell.length_a   1.000
_cell.length_b   1.000
_cell.length_c   1.000
_cell.angle_alpha   90.00
_cell.angle_beta   90.00
_cell.angle_gamma   90.00
#
_symmetry.space_group_name_H-M   'P 1'
#
loop_
_entity.id
_entity.type
_entity.pdbx_description
1 polymer ?
#
loop_
_entity_poly.entity_id
_entity_poly.type
_entity_poly.pdbx_seq_one_letter_code
_entity_poly.pdbx_strand_id
1 'polypeptide(L)'
;MLTILLQLIDRLKAIQSRAPDWQILADRVKKFVISTSSIAGGIIFIGFLNNSIFTSSVEIEPIKIPDSFVQKGYSPEIATVRVLDEVAKIREVSTVNLRSKSIKTKLPGEELSKLQSQPLVGGIDINLIKSLVQTSLGIRQERISSEITISEANGKVSYSVRMRSNFDHKLLVDFSSDKDIPGLLREIAIKLVERVDPVAASSYYRWNKDYRNSLRLIDEALRDDRTDDDLYALNNRASMYIQLKKYDLAQGDLDRVFAADQNFAWSINVQSYLLNETGKHQEALIWAKRAQKLLSDRWQPYANAGDAYKGLKNFELAKAEYLDALDRNPNWFLQYLEMVDFFTLIKDEKNLDRTFLQALRRFPRNTELLLKYTNYLVERGRPEQAAHYLTLAYQESPDSPEVWSAYLTFGGPKDKILESEIKKKMH
;
A
#
# COMPACT_ATOMS: atom_id res chain seq x y z
N MET A 1 2.98 -1.28 31.99
CA MET A 1 4.44 -1.13 31.83
C MET A 1 5.21 -2.15 32.67
N LEU A 2 5.03 -2.19 33.99
CA LEU A 2 5.69 -3.19 34.86
C LEU A 2 5.35 -4.63 34.43
N THR A 3 4.11 -4.89 34.03
CA THR A 3 3.63 -6.20 33.60
C THR A 3 4.30 -6.67 32.30
N ILE A 4 4.54 -5.79 31.33
CA ILE A 4 5.25 -6.09 30.08
C ILE A 4 6.73 -6.36 30.35
N LEU A 5 7.34 -5.60 31.26
CA LEU A 5 8.72 -5.81 31.69
C LEU A 5 8.88 -7.15 32.41
N LEU A 6 7.94 -7.50 33.28
CA LEU A 6 7.93 -8.80 33.98
C LEU A 6 7.72 -9.98 33.02
N GLN A 7 6.84 -9.84 32.06
CA GLN A 7 6.65 -10.86 31.00
C GLN A 7 7.87 -11.04 30.11
N LEU A 8 8.57 -9.93 29.80
CA LEU A 8 9.84 -9.98 29.07
C LEU A 8 10.94 -10.66 29.89
N ILE A 9 11.05 -10.32 31.18
CA ILE A 9 12.03 -10.91 32.12
C ILE A 9 11.73 -12.41 32.32
N ASP A 10 10.48 -12.82 32.42
CA ASP A 10 10.12 -14.23 32.59
C ASP A 10 10.35 -15.04 31.32
N ARG A 11 10.11 -14.45 30.13
CA ARG A 11 10.50 -15.05 28.85
C ARG A 11 12.03 -15.16 28.71
N LEU A 12 12.76 -14.14 29.14
CA LEU A 12 14.22 -14.14 29.16
C LEU A 12 14.80 -15.18 30.14
N LYS A 13 14.18 -15.36 31.30
CA LYS A 13 14.55 -16.41 32.27
C LYS A 13 14.32 -17.81 31.75
N ALA A 14 13.24 -18.05 31.01
CA ALA A 14 12.96 -19.36 30.39
C ALA A 14 13.97 -19.73 29.31
N ILE A 15 14.70 -18.77 28.75
CA ILE A 15 15.76 -18.97 27.74
C ILE A 15 17.13 -19.15 28.38
N GLN A 16 17.31 -18.66 29.62
CA GLN A 16 18.56 -18.69 30.38
C GLN A 16 19.13 -20.12 30.59
N SER A 17 18.32 -21.15 30.45
CA SER A 17 18.74 -22.55 30.60
C SER A 17 19.44 -23.15 29.36
N ARG A 18 19.60 -22.40 28.28
CA ARG A 18 20.00 -22.99 26.98
C ARG A 18 21.28 -22.48 26.31
N ALA A 19 21.95 -21.43 26.81
CA ALA A 19 23.21 -20.95 26.21
C ALA A 19 24.15 -20.21 27.20
N PRO A 20 25.47 -20.55 27.26
CA PRO A 20 26.45 -19.95 28.18
C PRO A 20 26.74 -18.45 27.93
N ASP A 21 26.67 -17.99 26.69
CA ASP A 21 27.01 -16.60 26.32
C ASP A 21 25.91 -15.56 26.67
N TRP A 22 24.78 -16.05 27.11
CA TRP A 22 23.64 -15.23 27.45
C TRP A 22 23.83 -14.39 28.72
N GLN A 23 24.55 -14.85 29.68
CA GLN A 23 24.83 -14.12 30.93
C GLN A 23 25.64 -12.84 30.66
N ILE A 24 26.62 -12.92 29.74
CA ILE A 24 27.46 -11.78 29.36
C ILE A 24 26.63 -10.74 28.64
N LEU A 25 25.71 -11.16 27.77
CA LEU A 25 24.79 -10.25 27.06
C LEU A 25 23.78 -9.62 28.02
N ALA A 26 23.20 -10.42 28.91
CA ALA A 26 22.22 -9.91 29.90
C ALA A 26 22.88 -8.90 30.87
N ASP A 27 24.12 -9.09 31.29
CA ASP A 27 24.83 -8.13 32.11
C ASP A 27 25.23 -6.86 31.37
N ARG A 28 25.57 -6.94 30.09
CA ARG A 28 25.82 -5.75 29.25
C ARG A 28 24.54 -4.94 29.01
N VAL A 29 23.43 -5.61 28.69
CA VAL A 29 22.12 -4.98 28.52
C VAL A 29 21.63 -4.35 29.82
N LYS A 30 21.82 -5.03 30.96
CA LYS A 30 21.50 -4.51 32.29
C LYS A 30 22.33 -3.27 32.64
N LYS A 31 23.64 -3.29 32.40
CA LYS A 31 24.53 -2.13 32.59
C LYS A 31 24.14 -0.96 31.66
N PHE A 32 23.76 -1.23 30.41
CA PHE A 32 23.30 -0.22 29.46
C PHE A 32 21.98 0.43 29.91
N VAL A 33 20.98 -0.36 30.32
CA VAL A 33 19.69 0.15 30.83
C VAL A 33 19.86 0.97 32.10
N ILE A 34 20.81 0.59 32.97
CA ILE A 34 21.12 1.32 34.22
C ILE A 34 21.94 2.59 33.95
N SER A 35 22.81 2.60 32.93
CA SER A 35 23.67 3.75 32.60
C SER A 35 22.95 4.86 31.83
N THR A 36 21.84 4.53 31.13
CA THR A 36 20.95 5.52 30.50
C THR A 36 19.95 6.05 31.52
N SER A 37 20.37 6.96 32.33
CA SER A 37 19.68 7.51 33.51
C SER A 37 18.45 8.38 33.20
N SER A 38 17.76 8.18 32.09
CA SER A 38 16.45 8.75 31.80
C SER A 38 15.42 7.66 31.53
N ILE A 39 14.36 7.64 32.31
CA ILE A 39 13.17 6.78 32.11
C ILE A 39 12.66 6.89 30.67
N ALA A 40 12.75 8.07 30.05
CA ALA A 40 12.39 8.30 28.65
C ALA A 40 13.26 7.53 27.65
N GLY A 41 14.59 7.49 27.84
CA GLY A 41 15.50 6.72 26.98
C GLY A 41 15.25 5.20 27.06
N GLY A 42 14.94 4.71 28.26
CA GLY A 42 14.57 3.31 28.50
C GLY A 42 13.25 2.92 27.82
N ILE A 43 12.24 3.80 27.84
CA ILE A 43 10.95 3.58 27.18
C ILE A 43 11.11 3.57 25.65
N ILE A 44 11.87 4.52 25.11
CA ILE A 44 12.15 4.57 23.66
C ILE A 44 12.93 3.33 23.21
N PHE A 45 13.92 2.91 24.00
CA PHE A 45 14.72 1.70 23.69
C PHE A 45 13.89 0.42 23.77
N ILE A 46 13.02 0.27 24.76
CA ILE A 46 12.11 -0.89 24.86
C ILE A 46 11.08 -0.88 23.73
N GLY A 47 10.53 0.28 23.39
CA GLY A 47 9.63 0.44 22.23
C GLY A 47 10.33 0.10 20.92
N PHE A 48 11.56 0.55 20.74
CA PHE A 48 12.41 0.24 19.59
C PHE A 48 12.74 -1.27 19.52
N LEU A 49 13.15 -1.89 20.62
CA LEU A 49 13.43 -3.32 20.69
C LEU A 49 12.16 -4.13 20.37
N ASN A 50 11.04 -3.79 20.97
CA ASN A 50 9.76 -4.46 20.70
C ASN A 50 9.39 -4.37 19.22
N ASN A 51 9.43 -3.18 18.65
CA ASN A 51 9.12 -2.96 17.24
C ASN A 51 10.15 -3.61 16.30
N SER A 52 11.42 -3.63 16.68
CA SER A 52 12.50 -4.18 15.83
C SER A 52 12.66 -5.69 15.92
N ILE A 53 12.40 -6.29 17.09
CA ILE A 53 12.59 -7.72 17.35
C ILE A 53 11.39 -8.52 16.85
N PHE A 54 10.18 -8.01 17.07
CA PHE A 54 8.93 -8.73 16.77
C PHE A 54 8.35 -8.42 15.38
N THR A 55 8.93 -7.49 14.60
CA THR A 55 8.57 -7.34 13.19
C THR A 55 9.17 -8.48 12.38
N SER A 56 8.32 -9.41 11.95
CA SER A 56 8.72 -10.41 10.97
C SER A 56 9.02 -9.71 9.63
N SER A 57 10.24 -9.82 9.15
CA SER A 57 10.61 -9.37 7.80
C SER A 57 10.83 -10.61 6.91
N VAL A 58 10.35 -10.50 5.70
CA VAL A 58 10.64 -11.47 4.63
C VAL A 58 11.78 -10.90 3.79
N GLU A 59 12.85 -11.65 3.65
CA GLU A 59 14.01 -11.29 2.84
C GLU A 59 13.95 -12.01 1.50
N ILE A 60 14.06 -11.28 0.40
CA ILE A 60 14.12 -11.85 -0.94
C ILE A 60 15.57 -11.89 -1.38
N GLU A 61 16.06 -13.07 -1.74
CA GLU A 61 17.35 -13.21 -2.39
C GLU A 61 17.29 -12.66 -3.83
N PRO A 62 18.44 -12.23 -4.41
CA PRO A 62 18.49 -11.83 -5.81
C PRO A 62 17.85 -12.88 -6.72
N ILE A 63 16.89 -12.43 -7.54
CA ILE A 63 16.09 -13.30 -8.42
C ILE A 63 17.01 -13.90 -9.49
N LYS A 64 17.10 -15.22 -9.57
CA LYS A 64 17.82 -15.86 -10.67
C LYS A 64 17.07 -15.63 -11.97
N ILE A 65 17.72 -14.99 -12.94
CA ILE A 65 17.16 -14.57 -14.23
C ILE A 65 17.86 -15.29 -15.39
N PRO A 66 17.16 -15.52 -16.52
CA PRO A 66 17.76 -16.10 -17.72
C PRO A 66 18.66 -15.07 -18.44
N ASP A 67 19.61 -15.54 -19.27
CA ASP A 67 20.57 -14.72 -20.02
C ASP A 67 19.89 -13.67 -20.92
N SER A 68 18.70 -13.96 -21.43
CA SER A 68 17.92 -13.03 -22.25
C SER A 68 17.53 -11.74 -21.48
N PHE A 69 17.45 -11.77 -20.16
CA PHE A 69 17.24 -10.59 -19.31
C PHE A 69 18.52 -9.77 -19.21
N VAL A 70 19.67 -10.46 -19.06
CA VAL A 70 20.98 -9.82 -19.00
C VAL A 70 21.26 -9.05 -20.30
N GLN A 71 20.94 -9.65 -21.45
CA GLN A 71 21.06 -8.98 -22.77
C GLN A 71 20.18 -7.72 -22.88
N LYS A 72 19.09 -7.63 -22.13
CA LYS A 72 18.19 -6.46 -22.06
C LYS A 72 18.55 -5.49 -20.92
N GLY A 73 19.73 -5.65 -20.30
CA GLY A 73 20.25 -4.75 -19.27
C GLY A 73 19.75 -5.02 -17.84
N TYR A 74 19.16 -6.17 -17.58
CA TYR A 74 18.80 -6.58 -16.22
C TYR A 74 19.92 -7.41 -15.60
N SER A 75 20.19 -7.17 -14.31
CA SER A 75 20.92 -8.12 -13.45
C SER A 75 19.94 -8.74 -12.43
N PRO A 76 20.32 -9.82 -11.73
CA PRO A 76 19.56 -10.36 -10.63
C PRO A 76 19.13 -9.29 -9.60
N GLU A 77 20.07 -8.38 -9.27
CA GLU A 77 19.83 -7.30 -8.32
C GLU A 77 18.85 -6.27 -8.87
N ILE A 78 19.03 -5.84 -10.13
CA ILE A 78 18.12 -4.88 -10.78
C ILE A 78 16.70 -5.45 -10.87
N ALA A 79 16.55 -6.71 -11.26
CA ALA A 79 15.26 -7.37 -11.31
C ALA A 79 14.60 -7.40 -9.92
N THR A 80 15.37 -7.73 -8.88
CA THR A 80 14.89 -7.77 -7.50
C THR A 80 14.46 -6.39 -7.00
N VAL A 81 15.26 -5.34 -7.24
CA VAL A 81 14.91 -3.96 -6.88
C VAL A 81 13.62 -3.53 -7.58
N ARG A 82 13.45 -3.84 -8.87
CA ARG A 82 12.22 -3.54 -9.61
C ARG A 82 10.99 -4.23 -9.01
N VAL A 83 11.12 -5.50 -8.60
CA VAL A 83 10.04 -6.20 -7.88
C VAL A 83 9.71 -5.49 -6.57
N LEU A 84 10.72 -5.05 -5.80
CA LEU A 84 10.50 -4.33 -4.55
C LEU A 84 9.87 -2.94 -4.76
N ASP A 85 10.20 -2.24 -5.84
CA ASP A 85 9.54 -1.00 -6.22
C ASP A 85 8.03 -1.22 -6.48
N GLU A 86 7.68 -2.31 -7.18
CA GLU A 86 6.28 -2.67 -7.40
C GLU A 86 5.59 -3.13 -6.10
N VAL A 87 6.27 -3.86 -5.23
CA VAL A 87 5.76 -4.21 -3.87
C VAL A 87 5.46 -2.95 -3.08
N ALA A 88 6.35 -1.94 -3.12
CA ALA A 88 6.13 -0.67 -2.43
C ALA A 88 4.87 0.05 -2.94
N LYS A 89 4.64 0.09 -4.26
CA LYS A 89 3.43 0.65 -4.86
C LYS A 89 2.16 -0.09 -4.43
N ILE A 90 2.19 -1.44 -4.40
CA ILE A 90 1.06 -2.24 -3.93
C ILE A 90 0.73 -1.90 -2.47
N ARG A 91 1.75 -1.70 -1.63
CA ARG A 91 1.58 -1.40 -0.21
C ARG A 91 1.15 0.05 0.06
N GLU A 92 1.47 0.98 -0.83
CA GLU A 92 1.06 2.38 -0.71
C GLU A 92 -0.47 2.52 -0.71
N VAL A 93 -1.17 1.71 -1.51
CA VAL A 93 -2.63 1.69 -1.58
C VAL A 93 -3.27 0.87 -0.44
N SER A 94 -2.47 0.15 0.34
CA SER A 94 -2.97 -0.65 1.45
C SER A 94 -3.16 0.21 2.70
N THR A 95 -4.34 0.15 3.30
CA THR A 95 -4.64 0.81 4.57
C THR A 95 -3.95 0.13 5.77
N VAL A 96 -3.32 -1.04 5.57
CA VAL A 96 -2.77 -1.92 6.61
C VAL A 96 -1.29 -1.62 6.91
N ASN A 97 -0.86 -0.37 6.87
CA ASN A 97 0.55 0.00 7.06
C ASN A 97 1.16 -0.30 8.44
N LEU A 98 0.40 -0.80 9.41
CA LEU A 98 0.89 -0.93 10.78
C LEU A 98 1.38 -2.33 11.19
N ARG A 99 1.06 -3.39 10.43
CA ARG A 99 1.52 -4.76 10.73
C ARG A 99 1.99 -5.57 9.52
N SER A 100 2.06 -4.97 8.34
CA SER A 100 2.52 -5.70 7.17
C SER A 100 3.96 -6.17 7.37
N LYS A 101 4.19 -7.46 7.14
CA LYS A 101 5.56 -8.01 7.11
C LYS A 101 6.40 -7.19 6.15
N SER A 102 7.50 -6.61 6.62
CA SER A 102 8.38 -5.86 5.73
C SER A 102 9.07 -6.82 4.76
N ILE A 103 8.88 -6.58 3.46
CA ILE A 103 9.60 -7.30 2.42
C ILE A 103 10.87 -6.51 2.13
N LYS A 104 12.03 -7.15 2.26
CA LYS A 104 13.37 -6.53 2.09
C LYS A 104 14.20 -7.39 1.16
N THR A 105 15.24 -6.81 0.57
CA THR A 105 16.30 -7.55 -0.08
C THR A 105 17.62 -7.27 0.61
N LYS A 106 18.52 -8.23 0.54
CA LYS A 106 19.91 -8.09 0.95
C LYS A 106 20.75 -8.07 -0.31
N LEU A 107 21.14 -6.87 -0.75
CA LEU A 107 22.02 -6.74 -1.91
C LEU A 107 23.46 -6.97 -1.52
N PRO A 108 24.27 -7.66 -2.36
CA PRO A 108 25.70 -7.79 -2.17
C PRO A 108 26.36 -6.41 -2.03
N GLY A 109 27.11 -6.19 -0.96
CA GLY A 109 27.79 -4.90 -0.69
C GLY A 109 27.05 -3.94 0.26
N GLU A 110 25.76 -4.12 0.52
CA GLU A 110 25.05 -3.29 1.52
C GLU A 110 25.50 -3.55 2.96
N GLU A 111 26.03 -4.72 3.26
CA GLU A 111 26.54 -5.04 4.61
C GLU A 111 27.73 -4.15 5.01
N LEU A 112 28.63 -3.86 4.07
CA LEU A 112 29.82 -3.05 4.36
C LEU A 112 29.50 -1.54 4.50
N SER A 113 28.56 -1.01 3.71
CA SER A 113 28.16 0.41 3.79
C SER A 113 27.28 0.69 5.01
N LYS A 114 26.45 -0.27 5.44
CA LYS A 114 25.60 -0.14 6.63
C LYS A 114 26.39 -0.31 7.93
N LEU A 115 27.48 -1.06 7.93
CA LEU A 115 28.40 -1.14 9.08
C LEU A 115 29.10 0.21 9.37
N GLN A 116 29.26 1.07 8.35
CA GLN A 116 29.91 2.39 8.50
C GLN A 116 28.92 3.51 8.88
N SER A 117 27.61 3.34 8.68
CA SER A 117 26.61 4.40 8.84
C SER A 117 25.58 4.18 9.97
N GLN A 118 25.72 3.12 10.78
CA GLN A 118 24.71 2.83 11.79
C GLN A 118 25.07 3.44 13.16
N PRO A 119 24.07 3.97 13.88
CA PRO A 119 24.31 4.55 15.19
C PRO A 119 24.76 3.44 16.16
N LEU A 120 26.03 3.51 16.54
CA LEU A 120 26.55 2.76 17.67
C LEU A 120 25.99 3.41 18.95
N VAL A 121 25.04 2.76 19.60
CA VAL A 121 24.59 3.17 20.91
C VAL A 121 25.45 2.47 21.95
N GLY A 122 26.33 3.20 22.61
CA GLY A 122 27.25 2.64 23.60
C GLY A 122 28.28 1.66 23.02
N GLY A 123 28.66 1.78 21.71
CA GLY A 123 29.67 0.92 21.07
C GLY A 123 29.14 -0.46 20.64
N ILE A 124 27.84 -0.69 20.67
CA ILE A 124 27.22 -1.97 20.31
C ILE A 124 26.38 -1.80 19.05
N ASP A 125 26.58 -2.69 18.06
CA ASP A 125 25.75 -2.77 16.85
C ASP A 125 24.34 -3.27 17.22
N ILE A 126 23.35 -2.40 17.01
CA ILE A 126 21.95 -2.71 17.31
C ILE A 126 21.42 -3.89 16.48
N ASN A 127 21.90 -4.08 15.25
CA ASN A 127 21.49 -5.23 14.43
C ASN A 127 22.12 -6.54 14.91
N LEU A 128 23.31 -6.49 15.47
CA LEU A 128 23.90 -7.66 16.12
C LEU A 128 23.04 -8.09 17.33
N ILE A 129 22.62 -7.12 18.16
CA ILE A 129 21.68 -7.40 19.27
C ILE A 129 20.38 -7.98 18.73
N LYS A 130 19.80 -7.36 17.68
CA LYS A 130 18.57 -7.82 17.03
C LYS A 130 18.70 -9.26 16.54
N SER A 131 19.78 -9.58 15.80
CA SER A 131 19.98 -10.91 15.24
C SER A 131 20.20 -11.96 16.32
N LEU A 132 20.95 -11.64 17.37
CA LEU A 132 21.18 -12.53 18.50
C LEU A 132 19.89 -12.81 19.28
N VAL A 133 19.09 -11.77 19.53
CA VAL A 133 17.81 -11.92 20.23
C VAL A 133 16.81 -12.69 19.36
N GLN A 134 16.70 -12.38 18.07
CA GLN A 134 15.83 -13.13 17.15
C GLN A 134 16.23 -14.61 17.08
N THR A 135 17.52 -14.90 16.95
CA THR A 135 18.04 -16.27 16.93
C THR A 135 17.76 -16.99 18.26
N SER A 136 17.97 -16.32 19.40
CA SER A 136 17.74 -16.89 20.73
C SER A 136 16.25 -17.14 21.02
N LEU A 137 15.36 -16.30 20.46
CA LEU A 137 13.90 -16.45 20.57
C LEU A 137 13.33 -17.43 19.53
N GLY A 138 14.16 -18.01 18.66
CA GLY A 138 13.69 -18.83 17.55
C GLY A 138 12.92 -18.05 16.49
N ILE A 139 12.99 -16.72 16.50
CA ILE A 139 12.38 -15.86 15.48
C ILE A 139 13.25 -15.93 14.24
N ARG A 140 12.85 -16.72 13.28
CA ARG A 140 13.59 -16.90 12.03
C ARG A 140 13.16 -15.89 11.01
N GLN A 141 14.13 -15.25 10.34
CA GLN A 141 13.87 -14.44 9.15
C GLN A 141 13.49 -15.40 8.01
N GLU A 142 12.29 -15.24 7.47
CA GLU A 142 11.88 -15.99 6.29
C GLU A 142 12.65 -15.44 5.09
N ARG A 143 13.40 -16.31 4.42
CA ARG A 143 14.12 -15.99 3.18
C ARG A 143 13.44 -16.68 2.02
N ILE A 144 13.28 -15.95 0.92
CA ILE A 144 12.67 -16.44 -0.30
C ILE A 144 13.70 -16.44 -1.41
N SER A 145 14.00 -17.62 -1.95
CA SER A 145 14.73 -17.76 -3.20
C SER A 145 13.75 -17.75 -4.37
N SER A 146 14.16 -17.15 -5.49
CA SER A 146 13.32 -16.96 -6.67
C SER A 146 14.10 -17.29 -7.92
N GLU A 147 13.43 -17.91 -8.89
CA GLU A 147 14.01 -18.19 -10.20
C GLU A 147 12.99 -17.90 -11.31
N ILE A 148 13.49 -17.36 -12.41
CA ILE A 148 12.75 -17.17 -13.64
C ILE A 148 13.42 -18.06 -14.69
N THR A 149 12.64 -18.95 -15.32
CA THR A 149 13.07 -19.72 -16.46
C THR A 149 12.26 -19.33 -17.69
N ILE A 150 12.85 -19.53 -18.86
CA ILE A 150 12.21 -19.19 -20.13
C ILE A 150 11.87 -20.49 -20.89
N SER A 151 10.71 -20.52 -21.49
CA SER A 151 10.35 -21.54 -22.46
C SER A 151 9.84 -20.88 -23.74
N GLU A 152 10.25 -21.42 -24.86
CA GLU A 152 9.81 -20.96 -26.17
C GLU A 152 9.08 -22.13 -26.86
N ALA A 153 7.81 -21.91 -27.20
CA ALA A 153 7.01 -22.89 -27.92
C ALA A 153 6.21 -22.17 -29.01
N ASN A 154 6.28 -22.70 -30.24
CA ASN A 154 5.57 -22.13 -31.39
C ASN A 154 5.82 -20.64 -31.64
N GLY A 155 7.07 -20.18 -31.44
CA GLY A 155 7.46 -18.76 -31.59
C GLY A 155 6.92 -17.83 -30.50
N LYS A 156 6.29 -18.37 -29.44
CA LYS A 156 5.87 -17.59 -28.27
C LYS A 156 6.81 -17.85 -27.11
N VAL A 157 7.30 -16.75 -26.52
CA VAL A 157 8.11 -16.77 -25.31
C VAL A 157 7.18 -16.76 -24.10
N SER A 158 7.41 -17.67 -23.16
CA SER A 158 6.77 -17.68 -21.85
C SER A 158 7.81 -17.81 -20.75
N TYR A 159 7.51 -17.20 -19.60
CA TYR A 159 8.35 -17.22 -18.42
C TYR A 159 7.70 -18.06 -17.35
N SER A 160 8.44 -18.99 -16.75
CA SER A 160 8.01 -19.70 -15.55
C SER A 160 8.73 -19.14 -14.35
N VAL A 161 7.98 -18.78 -13.31
CA VAL A 161 8.47 -18.17 -12.07
C VAL A 161 8.22 -19.10 -10.91
N ARG A 162 9.25 -19.37 -10.13
CA ARG A 162 9.14 -20.14 -8.89
C ARG A 162 9.79 -19.42 -7.74
N MET A 163 9.08 -19.37 -6.62
CA MET A 163 9.57 -18.82 -5.36
C MET A 163 9.43 -19.85 -4.25
N ARG A 164 10.48 -20.03 -3.46
CA ARG A 164 10.53 -21.02 -2.38
C ARG A 164 11.00 -20.39 -1.09
N SER A 165 10.42 -20.83 0.02
CA SER A 165 10.98 -20.58 1.33
C SER A 165 12.31 -21.33 1.47
N ASN A 166 13.37 -20.65 1.91
CA ASN A 166 14.66 -21.31 2.18
C ASN A 166 14.67 -22.09 3.49
N PHE A 167 13.59 -21.94 4.29
CA PHE A 167 13.49 -22.60 5.58
C PHE A 167 13.00 -24.05 5.47
N ASP A 168 11.87 -24.25 4.81
CA ASP A 168 11.22 -25.57 4.66
C ASP A 168 11.15 -26.04 3.20
N HIS A 169 11.78 -25.29 2.29
CA HIS A 169 11.78 -25.51 0.84
C HIS A 169 10.37 -25.53 0.21
N LYS A 170 9.38 -25.04 0.95
CA LYS A 170 8.00 -24.97 0.49
C LYS A 170 7.87 -24.05 -0.73
N LEU A 171 7.22 -24.55 -1.73
CA LEU A 171 6.85 -23.74 -2.90
C LEU A 171 5.80 -22.70 -2.50
N LEU A 172 6.17 -21.44 -2.59
CA LEU A 172 5.31 -20.30 -2.21
C LEU A 172 4.54 -19.75 -3.39
N VAL A 173 5.21 -19.64 -4.54
CA VAL A 173 4.66 -19.10 -5.79
C VAL A 173 5.16 -19.97 -6.93
N ASP A 174 4.24 -20.36 -7.84
CA ASP A 174 4.53 -21.05 -9.11
C ASP A 174 3.51 -20.57 -10.13
N PHE A 175 3.98 -19.93 -11.19
CA PHE A 175 3.11 -19.49 -12.28
C PHE A 175 3.91 -19.30 -13.57
N SER A 176 3.17 -19.23 -14.70
CA SER A 176 3.73 -18.89 -16.00
C SER A 176 3.10 -17.60 -16.53
N SER A 177 3.88 -16.81 -17.27
CA SER A 177 3.46 -15.53 -17.83
C SER A 177 4.04 -15.34 -19.23
N ASP A 178 3.27 -14.74 -20.11
CA ASP A 178 3.67 -14.34 -21.47
C ASP A 178 3.89 -12.82 -21.60
N LYS A 179 3.86 -12.10 -20.46
CA LYS A 179 4.06 -10.67 -20.40
C LYS A 179 5.51 -10.28 -20.73
N ASP A 180 5.70 -9.03 -21.12
CA ASP A 180 7.03 -8.43 -21.19
C ASP A 180 7.72 -8.40 -19.81
N ILE A 181 9.02 -8.11 -19.78
CA ILE A 181 9.80 -8.16 -18.53
C ILE A 181 9.23 -7.22 -17.45
N PRO A 182 8.89 -5.94 -17.72
CA PRO A 182 8.27 -5.08 -16.73
C PRO A 182 6.93 -5.63 -16.20
N GLY A 183 6.07 -6.16 -17.07
CA GLY A 183 4.80 -6.78 -16.70
C GLY A 183 4.99 -8.03 -15.85
N LEU A 184 5.99 -8.87 -16.19
CA LEU A 184 6.36 -10.06 -15.42
C LEU A 184 6.84 -9.69 -14.01
N LEU A 185 7.75 -8.69 -13.87
CA LEU A 185 8.27 -8.26 -12.58
C LEU A 185 7.14 -7.69 -11.68
N ARG A 186 6.19 -6.97 -12.27
CA ARG A 186 4.98 -6.53 -11.55
C ARG A 186 4.12 -7.72 -11.10
N GLU A 187 3.93 -8.73 -11.95
CA GLU A 187 3.16 -9.93 -11.60
C GLU A 187 3.83 -10.72 -10.48
N ILE A 188 5.16 -10.83 -10.49
CA ILE A 188 5.94 -11.41 -9.39
C ILE A 188 5.68 -10.66 -8.09
N ALA A 189 5.71 -9.32 -8.11
CA ALA A 189 5.45 -8.49 -6.94
C ALA A 189 4.03 -8.73 -6.37
N ILE A 190 3.03 -8.79 -7.23
CA ILE A 190 1.64 -9.07 -6.83
C ILE A 190 1.54 -10.45 -6.16
N LYS A 191 2.06 -11.51 -6.81
CA LYS A 191 2.04 -12.87 -6.28
C LYS A 191 2.80 -13.01 -4.96
N LEU A 192 3.90 -12.30 -4.84
CA LEU A 192 4.67 -12.26 -3.59
C LEU A 192 3.86 -11.62 -2.46
N VAL A 193 3.21 -10.46 -2.72
CA VAL A 193 2.39 -9.79 -1.70
C VAL A 193 1.16 -10.63 -1.36
N GLU A 194 0.49 -11.27 -2.32
CA GLU A 194 -0.60 -12.22 -2.07
C GLU A 194 -0.19 -13.29 -1.05
N ARG A 195 1.05 -13.78 -1.15
CA ARG A 195 1.54 -14.86 -0.29
C ARG A 195 1.98 -14.38 1.09
N VAL A 196 2.63 -13.22 1.14
CA VAL A 196 3.26 -12.69 2.38
C VAL A 196 2.26 -11.90 3.21
N ASP A 197 1.41 -11.12 2.55
CA ASP A 197 0.46 -10.18 3.16
C ASP A 197 -0.85 -10.16 2.34
N PRO A 198 -1.67 -11.22 2.45
CA PRO A 198 -2.90 -11.33 1.66
C PRO A 198 -3.87 -10.17 1.91
N VAL A 199 -3.87 -9.59 3.12
CA VAL A 199 -4.73 -8.44 3.45
C VAL A 199 -4.28 -7.19 2.71
N ALA A 200 -2.98 -6.93 2.61
CA ALA A 200 -2.46 -5.83 1.80
C ALA A 200 -2.75 -6.03 0.30
N ALA A 201 -2.55 -7.27 -0.20
CA ALA A 201 -2.89 -7.60 -1.58
C ALA A 201 -4.40 -7.45 -1.87
N SER A 202 -5.27 -7.81 -0.92
CA SER A 202 -6.71 -7.60 -1.06
C SER A 202 -7.08 -6.13 -1.25
N SER A 203 -6.41 -5.23 -0.51
CA SER A 203 -6.58 -3.78 -0.66
C SER A 203 -6.19 -3.31 -2.06
N TYR A 204 -5.06 -3.79 -2.57
CA TYR A 204 -4.61 -3.48 -3.93
C TYR A 204 -5.62 -3.92 -4.99
N TYR A 205 -6.16 -5.15 -4.90
CA TYR A 205 -7.18 -5.63 -5.82
C TYR A 205 -8.49 -4.84 -5.71
N ARG A 206 -8.90 -4.46 -4.50
CA ARG A 206 -10.07 -3.61 -4.28
C ARG A 206 -9.91 -2.25 -4.98
N TRP A 207 -8.78 -1.61 -4.84
CA TRP A 207 -8.48 -0.33 -5.50
C TRP A 207 -8.50 -0.44 -7.03
N ASN A 208 -8.06 -1.57 -7.57
CA ASN A 208 -8.13 -1.86 -9.01
C ASN A 208 -9.51 -2.42 -9.44
N LYS A 209 -10.52 -2.37 -8.56
CA LYS A 209 -11.88 -2.86 -8.80
C LYS A 209 -11.97 -4.36 -9.12
N ASP A 210 -10.90 -5.12 -8.84
CA ASP A 210 -10.90 -6.58 -8.93
C ASP A 210 -11.41 -7.18 -7.60
N TYR A 211 -12.71 -7.03 -7.40
CA TYR A 211 -13.38 -7.47 -6.17
C TYR A 211 -13.32 -9.00 -5.98
N ARG A 212 -13.23 -9.75 -7.06
CA ARG A 212 -13.14 -11.22 -7.00
C ARG A 212 -11.84 -11.67 -6.31
N ASN A 213 -10.69 -11.16 -6.77
CA ASN A 213 -9.41 -11.49 -6.17
C ASN A 213 -9.27 -10.89 -4.76
N SER A 214 -9.83 -9.70 -4.54
CA SER A 214 -9.88 -9.09 -3.20
C SER A 214 -10.62 -9.98 -2.20
N LEU A 215 -11.84 -10.47 -2.54
CA LEU A 215 -12.61 -11.37 -1.68
C LEU A 215 -11.89 -12.70 -1.42
N ARG A 216 -11.34 -13.31 -2.48
CA ARG A 216 -10.59 -14.57 -2.34
C ARG A 216 -9.51 -14.46 -1.28
N LEU A 217 -8.70 -13.40 -1.34
CA LEU A 217 -7.59 -13.20 -0.39
C LEU A 217 -8.06 -12.91 1.04
N ILE A 218 -9.15 -12.15 1.20
CA ILE A 218 -9.76 -11.92 2.51
C ILE A 218 -10.29 -13.22 3.09
N ASP A 219 -10.98 -14.03 2.29
CA ASP A 219 -11.52 -15.30 2.75
C ASP A 219 -10.40 -16.30 3.07
N GLU A 220 -9.28 -16.26 2.36
CA GLU A 220 -8.08 -17.05 2.69
C GLU A 220 -7.48 -16.60 4.02
N ALA A 221 -7.32 -15.29 4.24
CA ALA A 221 -6.81 -14.73 5.49
C ALA A 221 -7.70 -15.06 6.69
N LEU A 222 -9.03 -15.02 6.53
CA LEU A 222 -9.98 -15.32 7.61
C LEU A 222 -10.12 -16.82 7.93
N ARG A 223 -9.55 -17.71 7.11
CA ARG A 223 -9.57 -19.16 7.31
C ARG A 223 -8.25 -19.73 7.77
N ASP A 224 -7.19 -18.96 7.72
CA ASP A 224 -5.90 -19.42 8.21
C ASP A 224 -5.84 -19.37 9.75
N ASP A 225 -4.81 -20.00 10.34
CA ASP A 225 -4.67 -20.05 11.81
C ASP A 225 -4.14 -18.74 12.42
N ARG A 226 -3.97 -17.69 11.61
CA ARG A 226 -3.47 -16.38 12.05
C ARG A 226 -4.64 -15.46 12.34
N THR A 227 -4.74 -15.03 13.57
CA THR A 227 -5.81 -14.11 14.01
C THR A 227 -5.36 -12.66 14.14
N ASP A 228 -4.09 -12.38 13.91
CA ASP A 228 -3.50 -11.05 14.09
C ASP A 228 -3.86 -10.07 12.96
N ASP A 229 -4.28 -10.58 11.80
CA ASP A 229 -4.74 -9.80 10.64
C ASP A 229 -6.26 -9.89 10.37
N ASP A 230 -7.01 -10.71 11.11
CA ASP A 230 -8.45 -10.89 10.95
C ASP A 230 -9.26 -9.57 11.00
N LEU A 231 -8.94 -8.70 11.95
CA LEU A 231 -9.62 -7.41 12.08
C LEU A 231 -9.37 -6.51 10.86
N TYR A 232 -8.18 -6.56 10.29
CA TYR A 232 -7.85 -5.85 9.05
C TYR A 232 -8.54 -6.48 7.85
N ALA A 233 -8.63 -7.81 7.79
CA ALA A 233 -9.33 -8.54 6.73
C ALA A 233 -10.83 -8.20 6.73
N LEU A 234 -11.48 -8.25 7.88
CA LEU A 234 -12.90 -7.86 8.05
C LEU A 234 -13.11 -6.38 7.69
N ASN A 235 -12.23 -5.48 8.14
CA ASN A 235 -12.29 -4.06 7.80
C ASN A 235 -12.17 -3.80 6.29
N ASN A 236 -11.27 -4.50 5.60
CA ASN A 236 -11.13 -4.40 4.14
C ASN A 236 -12.36 -4.93 3.42
N ARG A 237 -12.95 -6.03 3.91
CA ARG A 237 -14.18 -6.59 3.34
C ARG A 237 -15.37 -5.67 3.53
N ALA A 238 -15.52 -5.08 4.71
CA ALA A 238 -16.53 -4.06 4.96
C ALA A 238 -16.40 -2.89 3.99
N SER A 239 -15.17 -2.34 3.81
CA SER A 239 -14.91 -1.26 2.85
C SER A 239 -15.30 -1.64 1.41
N MET A 240 -15.03 -2.88 1.01
CA MET A 240 -15.41 -3.38 -0.30
C MET A 240 -16.92 -3.56 -0.43
N TYR A 241 -17.60 -4.08 0.59
CA TYR A 241 -19.05 -4.20 0.59
C TYR A 241 -19.74 -2.83 0.49
N ILE A 242 -19.18 -1.78 1.11
CA ILE A 242 -19.67 -0.41 0.95
C ILE A 242 -19.57 0.01 -0.53
N GLN A 243 -18.43 -0.19 -1.19
CA GLN A 243 -18.26 0.15 -2.62
C GLN A 243 -19.24 -0.64 -3.52
N LEU A 244 -19.59 -1.87 -3.13
CA LEU A 244 -20.58 -2.69 -3.81
C LEU A 244 -22.03 -2.40 -3.36
N LYS A 245 -22.25 -1.39 -2.53
CA LYS A 245 -23.57 -1.01 -1.94
C LYS A 245 -24.24 -2.13 -1.16
N LYS A 246 -23.47 -3.08 -0.64
CA LYS A 246 -23.93 -4.18 0.24
C LYS A 246 -23.80 -3.78 1.71
N TYR A 247 -24.54 -2.77 2.12
CA TYR A 247 -24.36 -2.08 3.39
C TYR A 247 -24.59 -2.97 4.62
N ASP A 248 -25.56 -3.89 4.56
CA ASP A 248 -25.82 -4.83 5.66
C ASP A 248 -24.65 -5.78 5.90
N LEU A 249 -24.02 -6.27 4.82
CA LEU A 249 -22.83 -7.11 4.93
C LEU A 249 -21.63 -6.33 5.47
N ALA A 250 -21.48 -5.07 5.06
CA ALA A 250 -20.45 -4.19 5.60
C ALA A 250 -20.64 -3.96 7.11
N GLN A 251 -21.87 -3.68 7.56
CA GLN A 251 -22.18 -3.51 8.97
C GLN A 251 -21.91 -4.78 9.76
N GLY A 252 -22.29 -5.96 9.23
CA GLY A 252 -22.02 -7.24 9.89
C GLY A 252 -20.53 -7.52 10.11
N ASP A 253 -19.66 -7.16 9.17
CA ASP A 253 -18.20 -7.27 9.36
C ASP A 253 -17.68 -6.24 10.38
N LEU A 254 -18.19 -5.01 10.37
CA LEU A 254 -17.83 -3.99 11.35
C LEU A 254 -18.27 -4.38 12.76
N ASP A 255 -19.46 -4.96 12.93
CA ASP A 255 -19.96 -5.44 14.23
C ASP A 255 -19.03 -6.54 14.78
N ARG A 256 -18.53 -7.44 13.94
CA ARG A 256 -17.55 -8.45 14.34
C ARG A 256 -16.23 -7.82 14.81
N VAL A 257 -15.75 -6.79 14.10
CA VAL A 257 -14.55 -6.07 14.51
C VAL A 257 -14.77 -5.38 15.85
N PHE A 258 -15.89 -4.67 16.04
CA PHE A 258 -16.18 -3.95 17.27
C PHE A 258 -16.47 -4.86 18.47
N ALA A 259 -16.95 -6.07 18.22
CA ALA A 259 -17.08 -7.10 19.27
C ALA A 259 -15.68 -7.56 19.77
N ALA A 260 -14.68 -7.57 18.93
CA ALA A 260 -13.30 -7.94 19.28
C ALA A 260 -12.49 -6.74 19.80
N ASP A 261 -12.59 -5.58 19.16
CA ASP A 261 -11.91 -4.34 19.54
C ASP A 261 -12.76 -3.11 19.19
N GLN A 262 -13.43 -2.55 20.20
CA GLN A 262 -14.26 -1.34 20.07
C GLN A 262 -13.48 -0.07 19.69
N ASN A 263 -12.15 -0.10 19.82
CA ASN A 263 -11.26 1.01 19.50
C ASN A 263 -10.41 0.76 18.26
N PHE A 264 -10.74 -0.26 17.46
CA PHE A 264 -10.02 -0.53 16.24
C PHE A 264 -10.17 0.66 15.26
N ALA A 265 -9.13 1.47 15.19
CA ALA A 265 -9.16 2.80 14.57
C ALA A 265 -9.60 2.78 13.09
N TRP A 266 -9.19 1.76 12.33
CA TRP A 266 -9.55 1.63 10.93
C TRP A 266 -11.04 1.33 10.72
N SER A 267 -11.64 0.50 11.57
CA SER A 267 -13.08 0.23 11.47
C SER A 267 -13.93 1.39 11.96
N ILE A 268 -13.43 2.20 12.89
CA ILE A 268 -14.06 3.48 13.26
C ILE A 268 -14.12 4.40 12.03
N ASN A 269 -13.04 4.45 11.23
CA ASN A 269 -13.01 5.21 9.97
C ASN A 269 -13.96 4.62 8.92
N VAL A 270 -14.01 3.29 8.77
CA VAL A 270 -14.90 2.63 7.79
C VAL A 270 -16.37 2.75 8.21
N GLN A 271 -16.69 2.76 9.51
CA GLN A 271 -18.04 3.05 9.99
C GLN A 271 -18.52 4.44 9.58
N SER A 272 -17.62 5.44 9.65
CA SER A 272 -17.92 6.79 9.13
C SER A 272 -18.22 6.78 7.63
N TYR A 273 -17.44 6.04 6.85
CA TYR A 273 -17.66 5.88 5.42
C TYR A 273 -19.04 5.23 5.14
N LEU A 274 -19.37 4.12 5.81
CA LEU A 274 -20.67 3.46 5.69
C LEU A 274 -21.84 4.40 5.98
N LEU A 275 -21.73 5.20 7.04
CA LEU A 275 -22.75 6.15 7.43
C LEU A 275 -22.93 7.28 6.42
N ASN A 276 -21.83 7.75 5.80
CA ASN A 276 -21.90 8.72 4.70
C ASN A 276 -22.64 8.14 3.50
N GLU A 277 -22.31 6.92 3.07
CA GLU A 277 -22.93 6.25 1.93
C GLU A 277 -24.42 5.92 2.17
N THR A 278 -24.84 5.80 3.42
CA THR A 278 -26.24 5.58 3.81
C THR A 278 -26.99 6.87 4.17
N GLY A 279 -26.36 8.05 3.93
CA GLY A 279 -26.99 9.35 4.14
C GLY A 279 -27.09 9.81 5.60
N LYS A 280 -26.49 9.09 6.55
CA LYS A 280 -26.46 9.40 7.97
C LYS A 280 -25.31 10.34 8.33
N HIS A 281 -25.24 11.50 7.66
CA HIS A 281 -24.08 12.38 7.68
C HIS A 281 -23.74 12.93 9.07
N GLN A 282 -24.73 13.16 9.95
CA GLN A 282 -24.48 13.63 11.31
C GLN A 282 -23.74 12.59 12.16
N GLU A 283 -24.17 11.32 12.05
CA GLU A 283 -23.50 10.20 12.74
C GLU A 283 -22.13 9.95 12.12
N ALA A 284 -22.03 9.99 10.78
CA ALA A 284 -20.76 9.86 10.05
C ALA A 284 -19.72 10.85 10.54
N LEU A 285 -20.11 12.11 10.78
CA LEU A 285 -19.22 13.15 11.30
C LEU A 285 -18.67 12.79 12.69
N ILE A 286 -19.50 12.27 13.59
CA ILE A 286 -19.09 11.83 14.93
C ILE A 286 -18.01 10.76 14.83
N TRP A 287 -18.23 9.75 13.97
CA TRP A 287 -17.29 8.65 13.76
C TRP A 287 -16.01 9.14 13.06
N ALA A 288 -16.11 10.02 12.08
CA ALA A 288 -14.94 10.60 11.42
C ALA A 288 -14.06 11.38 12.40
N LYS A 289 -14.67 12.21 13.28
CA LYS A 289 -13.94 12.97 14.29
C LYS A 289 -13.27 12.07 15.35
N ARG A 290 -13.91 10.94 15.69
CA ARG A 290 -13.27 9.90 16.52
C ARG A 290 -12.09 9.26 15.79
N ALA A 291 -12.24 8.94 14.50
CA ALA A 291 -11.16 8.38 13.68
C ALA A 291 -9.98 9.36 13.52
N GLN A 292 -10.22 10.66 13.34
CA GLN A 292 -9.17 11.70 13.27
C GLN A 292 -8.28 11.73 14.52
N LYS A 293 -8.84 11.49 15.70
CA LYS A 293 -8.07 11.43 16.96
C LYS A 293 -7.14 10.23 17.02
N LEU A 294 -7.55 9.10 16.43
CA LEU A 294 -6.82 7.83 16.47
C LEU A 294 -5.85 7.67 15.28
N LEU A 295 -6.17 8.29 14.16
CA LEU A 295 -5.46 8.23 12.88
C LEU A 295 -5.11 9.63 12.38
N SER A 296 -4.52 10.46 13.24
CA SER A 296 -4.29 11.88 12.98
C SER A 296 -3.33 12.16 11.81
N ASP A 297 -2.45 11.21 11.49
CA ASP A 297 -1.52 11.24 10.37
C ASP A 297 -2.11 10.70 9.06
N ARG A 298 -3.34 10.15 9.10
CA ARG A 298 -4.00 9.51 7.96
C ARG A 298 -5.01 10.45 7.31
N TRP A 299 -5.09 10.42 6.01
CA TRP A 299 -5.97 11.28 5.22
C TRP A 299 -7.45 10.85 5.23
N GLN A 300 -7.71 9.53 5.31
CA GLN A 300 -9.05 8.96 5.17
C GLN A 300 -10.08 9.53 6.17
N PRO A 301 -9.77 9.70 7.47
CA PRO A 301 -10.72 10.29 8.41
C PRO A 301 -11.10 11.72 8.08
N TYR A 302 -10.20 12.48 7.45
CA TYR A 302 -10.46 13.85 7.05
C TYR A 302 -11.33 13.90 5.78
N ALA A 303 -11.07 13.03 4.81
CA ALA A 303 -11.93 12.88 3.64
C ALA A 303 -13.36 12.49 4.05
N ASN A 304 -13.52 11.50 4.94
CA ASN A 304 -14.83 11.10 5.46
C ASN A 304 -15.54 12.23 6.24
N ALA A 305 -14.82 13.07 6.98
CA ALA A 305 -15.40 14.26 7.62
C ALA A 305 -15.83 15.30 6.60
N GLY A 306 -15.03 15.49 5.53
CA GLY A 306 -15.37 16.32 4.39
C GLY A 306 -16.66 15.86 3.71
N ASP A 307 -16.81 14.55 3.46
CA ASP A 307 -18.04 13.97 2.91
C ASP A 307 -19.24 14.17 3.83
N ALA A 308 -19.08 14.01 5.14
CA ALA A 308 -20.13 14.26 6.10
C ALA A 308 -20.58 15.73 6.10
N TYR A 309 -19.64 16.67 6.12
CA TYR A 309 -19.96 18.10 6.02
C TYR A 309 -20.59 18.47 4.67
N LYS A 310 -20.13 17.87 3.56
CA LYS A 310 -20.74 18.02 2.22
C LYS A 310 -22.20 17.56 2.23
N GLY A 311 -22.47 16.38 2.81
CA GLY A 311 -23.83 15.86 2.97
C GLY A 311 -24.73 16.75 3.84
N LEU A 312 -24.16 17.38 4.88
CA LEU A 312 -24.83 18.38 5.73
C LEU A 312 -24.91 19.78 5.09
N LYS A 313 -24.42 19.94 3.84
CA LYS A 313 -24.35 21.20 3.10
C LYS A 313 -23.51 22.31 3.78
N ASN A 314 -22.61 21.92 4.69
CA ASN A 314 -21.65 22.83 5.29
C ASN A 314 -20.36 22.84 4.46
N PHE A 315 -20.40 23.51 3.32
CA PHE A 315 -19.37 23.47 2.29
C PHE A 315 -18.02 24.09 2.74
N GLU A 316 -18.03 25.07 3.62
CA GLU A 316 -16.79 25.66 4.13
C GLU A 316 -16.01 24.68 5.01
N LEU A 317 -16.70 23.97 5.90
CA LEU A 317 -16.06 22.93 6.71
C LEU A 317 -15.67 21.70 5.87
N ALA A 318 -16.51 21.33 4.87
CA ALA A 318 -16.14 20.27 3.94
C ALA A 318 -14.85 20.58 3.20
N LYS A 319 -14.70 21.81 2.69
CA LYS A 319 -13.49 22.30 2.03
C LYS A 319 -12.26 22.20 2.94
N ALA A 320 -12.37 22.64 4.20
CA ALA A 320 -11.29 22.60 5.15
C ALA A 320 -10.82 21.15 5.39
N GLU A 321 -11.75 20.21 5.60
CA GLU A 321 -11.44 18.80 5.83
C GLU A 321 -10.79 18.13 4.59
N TYR A 322 -11.25 18.42 3.38
CA TYR A 322 -10.64 17.91 2.15
C TYR A 322 -9.22 18.45 1.93
N LEU A 323 -8.96 19.72 2.25
CA LEU A 323 -7.61 20.29 2.20
C LEU A 323 -6.70 19.62 3.24
N ASP A 324 -7.19 19.40 4.45
CA ASP A 324 -6.49 18.66 5.51
C ASP A 324 -6.18 17.21 5.09
N ALA A 325 -7.10 16.56 4.37
CA ALA A 325 -6.86 15.23 3.80
C ALA A 325 -5.75 15.27 2.74
N LEU A 326 -5.81 16.25 1.84
CA LEU A 326 -4.82 16.41 0.76
C LEU A 326 -3.41 16.71 1.30
N ASP A 327 -3.29 17.51 2.35
CA ASP A 327 -2.00 17.82 2.98
C ASP A 327 -1.34 16.58 3.59
N ARG A 328 -2.14 15.62 4.09
CA ARG A 328 -1.64 14.35 4.64
C ARG A 328 -1.20 13.35 3.58
N ASN A 329 -1.81 13.36 2.42
CA ASN A 329 -1.40 12.50 1.31
C ASN A 329 -1.53 13.22 -0.05
N PRO A 330 -0.61 14.14 -0.37
CA PRO A 330 -0.66 14.87 -1.62
C PRO A 330 -0.33 14.01 -2.86
N ASN A 331 0.09 12.76 -2.67
CA ASN A 331 0.42 11.84 -3.76
C ASN A 331 -0.73 10.89 -4.14
N TRP A 332 -1.93 11.14 -3.62
CA TRP A 332 -3.10 10.32 -3.91
C TRP A 332 -4.04 11.01 -4.90
N PHE A 333 -4.01 10.61 -6.17
CA PHE A 333 -4.72 11.31 -7.24
C PHE A 333 -6.24 11.34 -7.05
N LEU A 334 -6.83 10.30 -6.42
CA LEU A 334 -8.29 10.26 -6.18
C LEU A 334 -8.77 11.39 -5.28
N GLN A 335 -7.96 11.90 -4.34
CA GLN A 335 -8.34 13.06 -3.54
C GLN A 335 -8.48 14.33 -4.38
N TYR A 336 -7.66 14.49 -5.40
CA TYR A 336 -7.82 15.59 -6.34
C TYR A 336 -9.11 15.45 -7.14
N LEU A 337 -9.51 14.22 -7.53
CA LEU A 337 -10.79 13.97 -8.17
C LEU A 337 -11.96 14.30 -7.25
N GLU A 338 -11.91 13.89 -5.99
CA GLU A 338 -12.94 14.23 -5.00
C GLU A 338 -13.06 15.74 -4.80
N MET A 339 -11.94 16.46 -4.77
CA MET A 339 -11.95 17.92 -4.71
C MET A 339 -12.47 18.56 -5.99
N VAL A 340 -12.15 18.02 -7.17
CA VAL A 340 -12.70 18.45 -8.45
C VAL A 340 -14.23 18.30 -8.45
N ASP A 341 -14.73 17.14 -8.05
CA ASP A 341 -16.17 16.86 -7.98
C ASP A 341 -16.85 17.77 -6.92
N PHE A 342 -16.18 18.02 -5.78
CA PHE A 342 -16.67 18.95 -4.76
C PHE A 342 -16.76 20.41 -5.27
N PHE A 343 -15.68 20.94 -5.87
CA PHE A 343 -15.69 22.31 -6.40
C PHE A 343 -16.64 22.47 -7.58
N THR A 344 -16.85 21.44 -8.38
CA THR A 344 -17.89 21.39 -9.42
C THR A 344 -19.28 21.50 -8.81
N LEU A 345 -19.56 20.74 -7.75
CA LEU A 345 -20.83 20.76 -7.01
C LEU A 345 -21.17 22.16 -6.48
N ILE A 346 -20.21 22.84 -5.87
CA ILE A 346 -20.42 24.18 -5.28
C ILE A 346 -20.19 25.32 -6.26
N LYS A 347 -19.86 25.03 -7.53
CA LYS A 347 -19.58 25.98 -8.62
C LYS A 347 -18.43 26.95 -8.28
N ASP A 348 -17.43 26.50 -7.52
CA ASP A 348 -16.23 27.29 -7.22
C ASP A 348 -15.18 27.12 -8.32
N GLU A 349 -15.39 27.83 -9.44
CA GLU A 349 -14.56 27.71 -10.66
C GLU A 349 -13.07 28.01 -10.40
N LYS A 350 -12.79 28.99 -9.54
CA LYS A 350 -11.42 29.39 -9.24
C LYS A 350 -10.62 28.24 -8.55
N ASN A 351 -11.23 27.61 -7.57
CA ASN A 351 -10.60 26.49 -6.88
C ASN A 351 -10.63 25.22 -7.73
N LEU A 352 -11.63 25.02 -8.56
CA LEU A 352 -11.72 23.92 -9.51
C LEU A 352 -10.55 23.94 -10.52
N ASP A 353 -10.32 25.06 -11.20
CA ASP A 353 -9.20 25.20 -12.17
C ASP A 353 -7.84 25.03 -11.47
N ARG A 354 -7.69 25.63 -10.28
CA ARG A 354 -6.48 25.47 -9.45
C ARG A 354 -6.23 24.01 -9.08
N THR A 355 -7.26 23.27 -8.69
CA THR A 355 -7.16 21.87 -8.29
C THR A 355 -6.75 21.00 -9.46
N PHE A 356 -7.32 21.19 -10.64
CA PHE A 356 -6.89 20.49 -11.85
C PHE A 356 -5.41 20.73 -12.16
N LEU A 357 -4.97 21.99 -12.13
CA LEU A 357 -3.57 22.33 -12.41
C LEU A 357 -2.60 21.76 -11.37
N GLN A 358 -2.99 21.75 -10.10
CA GLN A 358 -2.19 21.10 -9.04
C GLN A 358 -2.10 19.59 -9.25
N ALA A 359 -3.23 18.94 -9.56
CA ALA A 359 -3.28 17.51 -9.83
C ALA A 359 -2.42 17.14 -11.05
N LEU A 360 -2.53 17.86 -12.16
CA LEU A 360 -1.77 17.59 -13.39
C LEU A 360 -0.27 17.86 -13.25
N ARG A 361 0.15 18.81 -12.40
CA ARG A 361 1.58 18.98 -12.08
C ARG A 361 2.17 17.75 -11.37
N ARG A 362 1.37 17.07 -10.57
CA ARG A 362 1.79 15.92 -9.78
C ARG A 362 1.63 14.60 -10.53
N PHE A 363 0.58 14.52 -11.34
CA PHE A 363 0.18 13.34 -12.12
C PHE A 363 0.03 13.69 -13.61
N PRO A 364 1.10 14.16 -14.27
CA PRO A 364 1.02 14.70 -15.64
C PRO A 364 0.59 13.68 -16.70
N ARG A 365 0.72 12.38 -16.37
CA ARG A 365 0.40 11.26 -17.26
C ARG A 365 -0.85 10.49 -16.84
N ASN A 366 -1.63 11.03 -15.90
CA ASN A 366 -2.85 10.36 -15.47
C ASN A 366 -3.97 10.62 -16.49
N THR A 367 -4.32 9.61 -17.29
CA THR A 367 -5.31 9.71 -18.36
C THR A 367 -6.68 10.16 -17.87
N GLU A 368 -7.12 9.70 -16.70
CA GLU A 368 -8.42 10.10 -16.13
C GLU A 368 -8.47 11.60 -15.79
N LEU A 369 -7.40 12.13 -15.17
CA LEU A 369 -7.27 13.56 -14.91
C LEU A 369 -7.22 14.38 -16.21
N LEU A 370 -6.45 13.91 -17.18
CA LEU A 370 -6.34 14.56 -18.48
C LEU A 370 -7.71 14.65 -19.17
N LEU A 371 -8.49 13.57 -19.18
CA LEU A 371 -9.83 13.53 -19.76
C LEU A 371 -10.82 14.41 -18.96
N LYS A 372 -10.83 14.34 -17.64
CA LYS A 372 -11.70 15.21 -16.82
C LYS A 372 -11.39 16.69 -17.04
N TYR A 373 -10.12 17.06 -17.13
CA TYR A 373 -9.74 18.45 -17.40
C TYR A 373 -10.07 18.87 -18.82
N THR A 374 -9.92 17.99 -19.81
CA THR A 374 -10.37 18.21 -21.19
C THR A 374 -11.86 18.56 -21.23
N ASN A 375 -12.70 17.74 -20.58
CA ASN A 375 -14.15 17.98 -20.51
C ASN A 375 -14.47 19.34 -19.88
N TYR A 376 -13.84 19.63 -18.72
CA TYR A 376 -14.00 20.93 -18.06
C TYR A 376 -13.64 22.12 -18.97
N LEU A 377 -12.53 22.03 -19.71
CA LEU A 377 -12.10 23.08 -20.63
C LEU A 377 -13.06 23.27 -21.80
N VAL A 378 -13.62 22.18 -22.35
CA VAL A 378 -14.64 22.23 -23.41
C VAL A 378 -15.89 22.93 -22.91
N GLU A 379 -16.41 22.58 -21.73
CA GLU A 379 -17.58 23.21 -21.10
C GLU A 379 -17.37 24.70 -20.85
N ARG A 380 -16.13 25.15 -20.70
CA ARG A 380 -15.75 26.56 -20.51
C ARG A 380 -15.43 27.31 -21.80
N GLY A 381 -15.63 26.69 -22.95
CA GLY A 381 -15.34 27.33 -24.25
C GLY A 381 -13.83 27.54 -24.49
N ARG A 382 -12.98 26.69 -23.93
CA ARG A 382 -11.50 26.73 -24.09
C ARG A 382 -11.01 25.55 -24.96
N PRO A 383 -11.49 25.37 -26.21
CA PRO A 383 -11.28 24.17 -27.01
C PRO A 383 -9.82 23.94 -27.39
N GLU A 384 -9.04 25.02 -27.60
CA GLU A 384 -7.60 24.87 -27.95
C GLU A 384 -6.80 24.23 -26.79
N GLN A 385 -7.11 24.64 -25.56
CA GLN A 385 -6.48 24.05 -24.39
C GLN A 385 -6.98 22.62 -24.16
N ALA A 386 -8.26 22.35 -24.37
CA ALA A 386 -8.83 21.02 -24.29
C ALA A 386 -8.14 20.05 -25.27
N ALA A 387 -7.92 20.48 -26.53
CA ALA A 387 -7.22 19.70 -27.54
C ALA A 387 -5.79 19.31 -27.13
N HIS A 388 -5.08 20.21 -26.44
CA HIS A 388 -3.74 19.91 -25.90
C HIS A 388 -3.79 18.75 -24.88
N TYR A 389 -4.68 18.82 -23.88
CA TYR A 389 -4.77 17.77 -22.85
C TYR A 389 -5.33 16.46 -23.39
N LEU A 390 -6.23 16.52 -24.37
CA LEU A 390 -6.71 15.32 -25.07
C LEU A 390 -5.60 14.63 -25.86
N THR A 391 -4.71 15.39 -26.50
CA THR A 391 -3.53 14.85 -27.18
C THR A 391 -2.60 14.15 -26.19
N LEU A 392 -2.36 14.74 -25.01
CA LEU A 392 -1.58 14.07 -23.95
C LEU A 392 -2.26 12.78 -23.47
N ALA A 393 -3.59 12.79 -23.27
CA ALA A 393 -4.33 11.59 -22.88
C ALA A 393 -4.20 10.47 -23.93
N TYR A 394 -4.24 10.80 -25.21
CA TYR A 394 -4.04 9.85 -26.30
C TYR A 394 -2.61 9.29 -26.32
N GLN A 395 -1.59 10.14 -26.12
CA GLN A 395 -0.18 9.69 -26.05
C GLN A 395 0.06 8.70 -24.89
N GLU A 396 -0.60 8.91 -23.75
CA GLU A 396 -0.45 8.04 -22.57
C GLU A 396 -1.25 6.74 -22.68
N SER A 397 -2.40 6.77 -23.34
CA SER A 397 -3.33 5.63 -23.44
C SER A 397 -3.96 5.54 -24.83
N PRO A 398 -3.18 5.21 -25.87
CA PRO A 398 -3.62 5.21 -27.26
C PRO A 398 -4.68 4.14 -27.58
N ASP A 399 -4.85 3.16 -26.70
CA ASP A 399 -5.80 2.06 -26.84
C ASP A 399 -6.99 2.15 -25.87
N SER A 400 -7.17 3.29 -25.17
CA SER A 400 -8.31 3.51 -24.26
C SER A 400 -9.58 3.91 -25.02
N PRO A 401 -10.68 3.15 -24.87
CA PRO A 401 -11.97 3.51 -25.46
C PRO A 401 -12.50 4.88 -25.00
N GLU A 402 -12.20 5.27 -23.73
CA GLU A 402 -12.60 6.54 -23.17
C GLU A 402 -11.88 7.71 -23.87
N VAL A 403 -10.58 7.53 -24.17
CA VAL A 403 -9.79 8.51 -24.92
C VAL A 403 -10.31 8.62 -26.36
N TRP A 404 -10.63 7.51 -27.02
CA TRP A 404 -11.19 7.51 -28.36
C TRP A 404 -12.54 8.23 -28.40
N SER A 405 -13.43 7.92 -27.45
CA SER A 405 -14.72 8.58 -27.32
C SER A 405 -14.58 10.09 -27.16
N ALA A 406 -13.69 10.53 -26.28
CA ALA A 406 -13.41 11.96 -26.07
C ALA A 406 -12.85 12.59 -27.34
N TYR A 407 -11.94 11.92 -28.05
CA TYR A 407 -11.33 12.42 -29.28
C TYR A 407 -12.37 12.63 -30.39
N LEU A 408 -13.29 11.70 -30.56
CA LEU A 408 -14.37 11.79 -31.54
C LEU A 408 -15.43 12.85 -31.17
N THR A 409 -15.65 13.06 -29.85
CA THR A 409 -16.67 13.99 -29.36
C THR A 409 -16.21 15.45 -29.42
N PHE A 410 -14.96 15.71 -29.03
CA PHE A 410 -14.47 17.09 -28.86
C PHE A 410 -13.61 17.57 -30.03
N GLY A 411 -13.33 16.71 -31.00
CA GLY A 411 -12.48 17.04 -32.13
C GLY A 411 -11.05 17.29 -31.67
N GLY A 412 -10.26 16.25 -31.56
CA GLY A 412 -8.80 16.37 -31.44
C GLY A 412 -8.21 17.19 -32.59
N PRO A 413 -6.89 17.46 -32.57
CA PRO A 413 -6.25 18.13 -33.71
C PRO A 413 -6.72 17.45 -34.97
N LYS A 414 -7.10 18.22 -35.99
CA LYS A 414 -7.79 17.78 -37.22
C LYS A 414 -6.94 16.80 -38.07
N ASP A 415 -6.56 15.71 -37.47
CA ASP A 415 -5.84 14.63 -38.10
C ASP A 415 -6.83 13.57 -38.55
N LYS A 416 -7.26 13.67 -39.83
CA LYS A 416 -8.20 12.74 -40.45
C LYS A 416 -7.67 11.30 -40.47
N ILE A 417 -6.37 11.11 -40.42
CA ILE A 417 -5.72 9.79 -40.40
C ILE A 417 -5.98 9.16 -39.04
N LEU A 418 -5.70 9.87 -37.97
CA LEU A 418 -5.89 9.40 -36.61
C LEU A 418 -7.38 9.16 -36.30
N GLU A 419 -8.27 10.03 -36.77
CA GLU A 419 -9.73 9.82 -36.65
C GLU A 419 -10.18 8.52 -37.35
N SER A 420 -9.63 8.25 -38.53
CA SER A 420 -9.90 7.00 -39.26
C SER A 420 -9.36 5.77 -38.55
N GLU A 421 -8.17 5.85 -37.93
CA GLU A 421 -7.58 4.77 -37.16
C GLU A 421 -8.38 4.47 -35.88
N ILE A 422 -8.78 5.50 -35.15
CA ILE A 422 -9.65 5.38 -33.96
C ILE A 422 -10.97 4.70 -34.34
N LYS A 423 -11.63 5.15 -35.41
CA LYS A 423 -12.87 4.53 -35.89
C LYS A 423 -12.71 3.06 -36.25
N LYS A 424 -11.57 2.67 -36.83
CA LYS A 424 -11.26 1.26 -37.11
C LYS A 424 -11.02 0.41 -35.85
N LYS A 425 -10.47 0.99 -34.79
CA LYS A 425 -10.23 0.30 -33.51
C LYS A 425 -11.51 0.15 -32.67
N MET A 426 -12.53 0.96 -32.91
CA MET A 426 -13.84 0.89 -32.25
C MET A 426 -14.82 -0.14 -32.84
N HIS A 427 -14.56 -0.62 -34.04
CA HIS A 427 -15.28 -1.71 -34.71
C HIS A 427 -14.48 -3.00 -34.68
#